data_1c25abcd7be04e25638222af2c13e684
#
_entry.id   1c25abcd7be04e25638222af2c13e684
#
_cell.length_a   1.000
_cell.length_b   1.000
_cell.length_c   1.000
_cell.angle_alpha   90.00
_cell.angle_beta   90.00
_cell.angle_gamma   90.00
#
_symmetry.space_group_name_H-M   'P 1'
#
loop_
_entity.id
_entity.type
_entity.pdbx_description
1 polymer ?
#
loop_
_entity_poly.entity_id
_entity_poly.type
_entity_poly.pdbx_seq_one_letter_code
_entity_poly.pdbx_strand_id
1 'polypeptide(L)'
;MRIRALALALALVALAACAKITEENFNKVRDGMSEQEVLALLGTPTESSSVSVLGISGTASKWVAKDTVITVQFVNGKVRGKSFDRPPIK
;
A
#
# COMPACT_ATOMS: atom_id res chain seq x y z
N MET A 1 -29.19 4.29 -18.69
CA MET A 1 -28.45 5.50 -18.41
C MET A 1 -27.67 5.43 -17.09
N ARG A 2 -28.29 4.97 -16.04
CA ARG A 2 -27.63 4.85 -14.74
C ARG A 2 -26.46 3.88 -14.79
N ILE A 3 -26.58 2.83 -15.58
CA ILE A 3 -25.51 1.83 -15.72
C ILE A 3 -24.27 2.45 -16.35
N ARG A 4 -24.44 3.36 -17.30
CA ARG A 4 -23.32 4.02 -17.93
C ARG A 4 -22.56 4.93 -16.96
N ALA A 5 -23.30 5.63 -16.11
CA ALA A 5 -22.70 6.48 -15.11
C ALA A 5 -21.89 5.67 -14.10
N LEU A 6 -22.40 4.52 -13.69
CA LEU A 6 -21.70 3.62 -12.80
C LEU A 6 -20.43 3.07 -13.42
N ALA A 7 -20.47 2.72 -14.70
CA ALA A 7 -19.29 2.20 -15.39
C ALA A 7 -18.20 3.26 -15.47
N LEU A 8 -18.56 4.51 -15.73
CA LEU A 8 -17.61 5.61 -15.76
C LEU A 8 -16.98 5.86 -14.39
N ALA A 9 -17.80 5.79 -13.34
CA ALA A 9 -17.30 5.97 -11.99
C ALA A 9 -16.30 4.88 -11.62
N LEU A 10 -16.56 3.65 -12.00
CA LEU A 10 -15.63 2.55 -11.74
C LEU A 10 -14.32 2.72 -12.50
N ALA A 11 -14.39 3.20 -13.74
CA ALA A 11 -13.17 3.45 -14.50
C ALA A 11 -12.31 4.54 -13.85
N LEU A 12 -12.94 5.59 -13.34
CA LEU A 12 -12.21 6.66 -12.64
C LEU A 12 -11.56 6.14 -11.37
N VAL A 13 -12.25 5.28 -10.62
CA VAL A 13 -11.69 4.69 -9.41
C VAL A 13 -10.49 3.83 -9.75
N ALA A 14 -10.55 3.06 -10.82
CA ALA A 14 -9.44 2.23 -11.25
C ALA A 14 -8.21 3.08 -11.61
N LEU A 15 -8.42 4.18 -12.31
CA LEU A 15 -7.33 5.10 -12.65
C LEU A 15 -6.74 5.73 -11.40
N ALA A 16 -7.56 6.13 -10.46
CA ALA A 16 -7.10 6.70 -9.20
C ALA A 16 -6.27 5.68 -8.41
N ALA A 17 -6.61 4.39 -8.50
CA ALA A 17 -5.86 3.35 -7.81
C ALA A 17 -4.42 3.26 -8.28
N CYS A 18 -4.14 3.58 -9.55
CA CYS A 18 -2.78 3.54 -10.07
C CYS A 18 -1.89 4.63 -9.49
N ALA A 19 -2.48 5.67 -8.89
CA ALA A 19 -1.75 6.80 -8.33
C ALA A 19 -1.70 6.76 -6.80
N LYS A 20 -1.86 5.58 -6.20
CA LYS A 20 -1.91 5.47 -4.74
C LYS A 20 -0.55 5.47 -4.07
N ILE A 21 0.51 5.21 -4.82
CA ILE A 21 1.85 5.16 -4.25
C ILE A 21 2.42 6.58 -4.23
N THR A 22 2.03 7.34 -3.23
CA THR A 22 2.42 8.75 -3.08
C THR A 22 2.85 9.00 -1.64
N GLU A 23 3.61 10.07 -1.47
CA GLU A 23 4.01 10.50 -0.13
C GLU A 23 2.80 10.86 0.72
N GLU A 24 1.80 11.45 0.11
CA GLU A 24 0.57 11.80 0.82
C GLU A 24 -0.09 10.55 1.41
N ASN A 25 -0.25 9.49 0.62
CA ASN A 25 -0.85 8.27 1.12
C ASN A 25 0.06 7.55 2.10
N PHE A 26 1.37 7.62 1.88
CA PHE A 26 2.33 7.06 2.84
C PHE A 26 2.16 7.70 4.22
N ASN A 27 1.95 9.02 4.26
CA ASN A 27 1.79 9.73 5.51
C ASN A 27 0.50 9.37 6.24
N LYS A 28 -0.47 8.80 5.53
CA LYS A 28 -1.72 8.35 6.13
C LYS A 28 -1.59 6.99 6.80
N VAL A 29 -0.54 6.24 6.49
CA VAL A 29 -0.30 4.95 7.11
C VAL A 29 0.19 5.18 8.54
N ARG A 30 -0.47 4.55 9.50
CA ARG A 30 -0.17 4.73 10.93
C ARG A 30 0.03 3.41 11.62
N ASP A 31 0.79 3.44 12.69
CA ASP A 31 0.97 2.28 13.55
C ASP A 31 -0.38 1.74 14.00
N GLY A 32 -0.51 0.42 13.98
CA GLY A 32 -1.73 -0.23 14.40
C GLY A 32 -2.77 -0.40 13.32
N MET A 33 -2.57 0.18 12.13
CA MET A 33 -3.47 -0.06 11.01
C MET A 33 -3.40 -1.52 10.58
N SER A 34 -4.52 -2.05 10.12
CA SER A 34 -4.56 -3.40 9.57
C SER A 34 -3.96 -3.40 8.15
N GLU A 35 -3.57 -4.58 7.68
CA GLU A 35 -3.10 -4.73 6.32
C GLU A 35 -4.14 -4.25 5.31
N GLN A 36 -5.41 -4.53 5.56
CA GLN A 36 -6.48 -4.12 4.66
C GLN A 36 -6.59 -2.61 4.55
N GLU A 37 -6.41 -1.91 5.67
CA GLU A 37 -6.44 -0.46 5.66
C GLU A 37 -5.28 0.11 4.85
N VAL A 38 -4.11 -0.48 4.96
CA VAL A 38 -2.95 -0.05 4.18
C VAL A 38 -3.17 -0.34 2.70
N LEU A 39 -3.75 -1.49 2.36
CA LEU A 39 -4.07 -1.80 0.96
C LEU A 39 -5.06 -0.80 0.38
N ALA A 40 -6.00 -0.31 1.19
CA ALA A 40 -6.94 0.70 0.72
C ALA A 40 -6.23 2.03 0.41
N LEU A 41 -5.16 2.33 1.13
CA LEU A 41 -4.39 3.55 0.91
C LEU A 41 -3.36 3.42 -0.22
N LEU A 42 -2.64 2.31 -0.26
CA LEU A 42 -1.49 2.15 -1.15
C LEU A 42 -1.74 1.19 -2.31
N GLY A 43 -2.82 0.44 -2.29
CA GLY A 43 -3.11 -0.55 -3.32
C GLY A 43 -2.38 -1.85 -3.06
N THR A 44 -2.35 -2.71 -4.08
CA THR A 44 -1.69 -4.01 -3.98
C THR A 44 -0.18 -3.82 -3.96
N PRO A 45 0.54 -4.45 -3.01
CA PRO A 45 1.99 -4.29 -2.97
C PRO A 45 2.66 -4.96 -4.17
N THR A 46 3.80 -4.41 -4.56
CA THR A 46 4.63 -4.98 -5.62
C THR A 46 5.26 -6.28 -5.15
N GLU A 47 5.70 -6.30 -3.90
CA GLU A 47 6.30 -7.48 -3.28
C GLU A 47 5.82 -7.57 -1.83
N SER A 48 5.75 -8.80 -1.34
CA SER A 48 5.36 -9.02 0.04
C SER A 48 6.02 -10.32 0.51
N SER A 49 6.59 -10.30 1.69
CA SER A 49 7.15 -11.51 2.29
C SER A 49 6.75 -11.60 3.74
N SER A 50 6.50 -12.82 4.19
CA SER A 50 6.02 -13.07 5.54
C SER A 50 6.83 -14.16 6.21
N VAL A 51 7.06 -14.02 7.50
CA VAL A 51 7.65 -15.06 8.32
C VAL A 51 6.82 -15.21 9.58
N SER A 52 6.76 -16.43 10.09
CA SER A 52 6.09 -16.71 11.36
C SER A 52 7.04 -17.46 12.26
N VAL A 53 7.27 -16.94 13.45
CA VAL A 53 8.14 -17.54 14.43
C VAL A 53 7.48 -17.44 15.79
N LEU A 54 7.32 -18.60 16.46
CA LEU A 54 6.81 -18.65 17.83
C LEU A 54 5.48 -17.92 18.01
N GLY A 55 4.58 -18.07 17.03
CA GLY A 55 3.26 -17.45 17.12
C GLY A 55 3.22 -15.99 16.72
N ILE A 56 4.36 -15.41 16.36
CA ILE A 56 4.42 -14.02 15.89
C ILE A 56 4.61 -14.06 14.39
N SER A 57 3.75 -13.36 13.66
CA SER A 57 3.89 -13.26 12.22
C SER A 57 4.35 -11.86 11.84
N GLY A 58 5.37 -11.81 10.99
CA GLY A 58 5.89 -10.56 10.46
C GLY A 58 5.74 -10.53 8.95
N THR A 59 5.29 -9.43 8.41
CA THR A 59 5.12 -9.24 6.99
C THR A 59 5.77 -7.94 6.57
N ALA A 60 6.56 -7.98 5.50
CA ALA A 60 7.12 -6.78 4.89
C ALA A 60 6.53 -6.66 3.51
N SER A 61 5.81 -5.58 3.27
CA SER A 61 5.20 -5.30 1.98
C SER A 61 5.87 -4.09 1.36
N LYS A 62 6.11 -4.16 0.07
CA LYS A 62 6.83 -3.12 -0.66
C LYS A 62 6.01 -2.66 -1.86
N TRP A 63 5.86 -1.37 -1.98
CA TRP A 63 5.19 -0.74 -3.12
C TRP A 63 6.23 0.02 -3.89
N VAL A 64 6.43 -0.35 -5.15
CA VAL A 64 7.43 0.28 -6.01
C VAL A 64 6.72 1.04 -7.11
N ALA A 65 6.96 2.33 -7.17
CA ALA A 65 6.54 3.17 -8.27
C ALA A 65 7.80 3.68 -8.97
N LYS A 66 7.62 4.50 -9.97
CA LYS A 66 8.68 4.92 -10.88
C LYS A 66 9.96 5.36 -10.17
N ASP A 67 9.83 6.21 -9.15
CA ASP A 67 10.98 6.75 -8.42
C ASP A 67 10.75 6.72 -6.91
N THR A 68 9.86 5.85 -6.47
CA THR A 68 9.43 5.82 -5.07
C THR A 68 9.33 4.37 -4.62
N VAL A 69 9.83 4.10 -3.43
CA VAL A 69 9.68 2.79 -2.80
C VAL A 69 9.11 3.01 -1.40
N ILE A 70 7.95 2.42 -1.16
CA ILE A 70 7.34 2.44 0.17
C ILE A 70 7.42 1.04 0.74
N THR A 71 7.91 0.93 1.96
CA THR A 71 7.96 -0.34 2.67
C THR A 71 7.16 -0.21 3.96
N VAL A 72 6.27 -1.15 4.21
CA VAL A 72 5.49 -1.18 5.44
C VAL A 72 5.69 -2.53 6.09
N GLN A 73 5.99 -2.50 7.39
CA GLN A 73 6.19 -3.70 8.17
C GLN A 73 5.01 -3.92 9.08
N PHE A 74 4.50 -5.15 9.06
CA PHE A 74 3.36 -5.55 9.88
C PHE A 74 3.79 -6.62 10.87
N VAL A 75 3.27 -6.54 12.06
CA VAL A 75 3.41 -7.60 13.04
C VAL A 75 2.02 -8.03 13.44
N ASN A 76 1.72 -9.31 13.25
CA ASN A 76 0.39 -9.88 13.50
C ASN A 76 -0.71 -9.08 12.78
N GLY A 77 -0.44 -8.67 11.54
CA GLY A 77 -1.41 -7.98 10.71
C GLY A 77 -1.60 -6.51 11.00
N LYS A 78 -0.73 -5.92 11.83
CA LYS A 78 -0.82 -4.50 12.18
C LYS A 78 0.48 -3.79 11.85
N VAL A 79 0.36 -2.56 11.38
CA VAL A 79 1.53 -1.75 11.02
C VAL A 79 2.39 -1.50 12.24
N ARG A 80 3.69 -1.77 12.12
CA ARG A 80 4.67 -1.49 13.17
C ARG A 80 5.81 -0.61 12.67
N GLY A 81 5.95 -0.44 11.38
CA GLY A 81 6.97 0.42 10.83
C GLY A 81 6.69 0.72 9.38
N LYS A 82 7.23 1.80 8.89
CA LYS A 82 7.10 2.18 7.49
C LYS A 82 8.32 3.00 7.08
N SER A 83 8.65 2.95 5.79
CA SER A 83 9.73 3.76 5.24
C SER A 83 9.39 4.19 3.83
N PHE A 84 9.90 5.36 3.47
CA PHE A 84 9.66 5.97 2.16
C PHE A 84 11.03 6.30 1.58
N ASP A 85 11.34 5.72 0.44
CA ASP A 85 12.63 5.92 -0.21
C ASP A 85 12.46 6.43 -1.63
N ARG A 86 13.32 7.34 -2.01
CA ARG A 86 13.46 7.75 -3.40
C ARG A 86 14.85 7.37 -3.84
N PRO A 87 14.97 6.29 -4.61
CA PRO A 87 16.30 5.92 -5.09
C PRO A 87 16.91 7.04 -5.93
N PRO A 88 18.22 7.25 -5.83
CA PRO A 88 18.84 8.29 -6.64
C PRO A 88 18.64 8.01 -8.12
N ILE A 89 18.35 9.05 -8.86
CA ILE A 89 18.17 8.99 -10.31
C ILE A 89 19.54 9.12 -10.95
N LYS A 90 19.84 8.19 -11.82
CA LYS A 90 21.10 8.25 -12.55
C LYS A 90 20.88 8.59 -13.99
#